data_684a7d2b2111c612896462a2b1cd93c4
#
_entry.id   684a7d2b2111c612896462a2b1cd93c4
#
_cell.length_a   1.000
_cell.length_b   1.000
_cell.length_c   1.000
_cell.angle_alpha   90.00
_cell.angle_beta   90.00
_cell.angle_gamma   90.00
#
_symmetry.space_group_name_H-M   'P 1'
#
loop_
_entity.id
_entity.type
_entity.pdbx_description
1 polymer ?
#
loop_
_entity_poly.entity_id
_entity_poly.type
_entity_poly.pdbx_seq_one_letter_code
_entity_poly.pdbx_strand_id
1 'polypeptide(L)'
;VGNKLNLDMSELMAPHIYENLDEWVNSKRYTAKQLNELMGSRVTSDLLTAKGMDRTSKEVSELYKAMTNNSILSYSWVPEAPVFIMHSIDDESVPYDNAARAKIKWKGANIQYNLGYYGGHQVTCLRFIFAVQNLLINEEKEEEGKYDF
;
A
#
# COMPACT_ATOMS: atom_id res chain seq x y z
N VAL A 1 -10.77 -6.24 -9.60
CA VAL A 1 -10.62 -5.11 -10.55
C VAL A 1 -10.64 -5.62 -11.99
N GLY A 2 -9.87 -6.68 -12.33
CA GLY A 2 -9.78 -7.22 -13.70
C GLY A 2 -11.13 -7.58 -14.33
N ASN A 3 -12.02 -8.28 -13.60
CA ASN A 3 -13.33 -8.69 -14.11
C ASN A 3 -14.27 -7.51 -14.41
N LYS A 4 -14.12 -6.38 -13.74
CA LYS A 4 -14.93 -5.17 -14.00
C LYS A 4 -14.42 -4.36 -15.20
N LEU A 5 -13.15 -4.51 -15.57
CA LEU A 5 -12.53 -3.80 -16.68
C LEU A 5 -12.49 -4.64 -17.96
N ASN A 6 -12.97 -5.89 -17.90
CA ASN A 6 -12.90 -6.84 -19.03
C ASN A 6 -11.51 -6.94 -19.66
N LEU A 7 -10.47 -7.03 -18.82
CA LEU A 7 -9.09 -7.12 -19.26
C LEU A 7 -8.75 -8.55 -19.66
N ASP A 8 -8.11 -8.71 -20.81
CA ASP A 8 -7.49 -9.98 -21.18
C ASP A 8 -6.13 -10.11 -20.47
N MET A 9 -6.13 -10.82 -19.36
CA MET A 9 -4.92 -11.02 -18.56
C MET A 9 -3.88 -11.87 -19.25
N SER A 10 -4.25 -12.70 -20.24
CA SER A 10 -3.30 -13.51 -21.01
C SER A 10 -2.37 -12.66 -21.88
N GLU A 11 -2.82 -11.49 -22.30
CA GLU A 11 -2.02 -10.55 -23.07
C GLU A 11 -1.11 -9.67 -22.18
N LEU A 12 -1.44 -9.54 -20.92
CA LEU A 12 -0.76 -8.61 -19.99
C LEU A 12 0.25 -9.31 -19.09
N MET A 13 0.00 -10.56 -18.71
CA MET A 13 0.86 -11.34 -17.81
C MET A 13 1.83 -12.24 -18.62
N ALA A 14 3.01 -12.47 -18.06
CA ALA A 14 3.92 -13.46 -18.62
C ALA A 14 3.23 -14.84 -18.70
N PRO A 15 3.44 -15.64 -19.77
CA PRO A 15 2.70 -16.89 -19.98
C PRO A 15 2.76 -17.84 -18.78
N HIS A 16 3.95 -18.04 -18.20
CA HIS A 16 4.14 -18.92 -17.05
C HIS A 16 3.37 -18.46 -15.80
N ILE A 17 3.07 -17.17 -15.67
CA ILE A 17 2.24 -16.63 -14.59
C ILE A 17 0.76 -16.86 -14.90
N TYR A 18 0.34 -16.50 -16.12
CA TYR A 18 -1.07 -16.58 -16.51
C TYR A 18 -1.58 -18.02 -16.52
N GLU A 19 -0.82 -18.96 -17.08
CA GLU A 19 -1.18 -20.39 -17.17
C GLU A 19 -1.37 -21.05 -15.81
N ASN A 20 -0.68 -20.56 -14.78
CA ASN A 20 -0.73 -21.08 -13.42
C ASN A 20 -1.59 -20.26 -12.45
N LEU A 21 -2.20 -19.17 -12.91
CA LEU A 21 -2.89 -18.21 -12.04
C LEU A 21 -3.99 -18.86 -11.20
N ASP A 22 -4.80 -19.73 -11.80
CA ASP A 22 -5.90 -20.41 -11.10
C ASP A 22 -5.38 -21.35 -10.03
N GLU A 23 -4.35 -22.17 -10.35
CA GLU A 23 -3.75 -23.08 -9.39
C GLU A 23 -3.05 -22.32 -8.27
N TRP A 24 -2.29 -21.28 -8.57
CA TRP A 24 -1.48 -20.59 -7.59
C TRP A 24 -2.30 -19.65 -6.70
N VAL A 25 -3.23 -18.89 -7.26
CA VAL A 25 -3.94 -17.84 -6.55
C VAL A 25 -5.36 -18.28 -6.15
N ASN A 26 -6.14 -18.78 -7.11
CA ASN A 26 -7.55 -19.07 -6.87
C ASN A 26 -7.77 -20.33 -6.03
N SER A 27 -6.83 -21.29 -6.07
CA SER A 27 -6.88 -22.48 -5.23
C SER A 27 -6.80 -22.21 -3.74
N LYS A 28 -6.17 -21.07 -3.35
CA LYS A 28 -5.89 -20.68 -1.96
C LYS A 28 -5.05 -21.68 -1.17
N ARG A 29 -4.26 -22.51 -1.85
CA ARG A 29 -3.42 -23.55 -1.23
C ARG A 29 -2.06 -23.06 -0.80
N TYR A 30 -1.59 -21.93 -1.38
CA TYR A 30 -0.23 -21.44 -1.21
C TYR A 30 -0.19 -20.22 -0.31
N THR A 31 0.85 -20.15 0.53
CA THR A 31 1.20 -18.94 1.27
C THR A 31 1.82 -17.90 0.34
N ALA A 32 1.86 -16.63 0.75
CA ALA A 32 2.52 -15.57 -0.03
C ALA A 32 4.00 -15.89 -0.33
N LYS A 33 4.71 -16.53 0.62
CA LYS A 33 6.09 -16.95 0.41
C LYS A 33 6.20 -18.00 -0.71
N GLN A 34 5.37 -19.04 -0.66
CA GLN A 34 5.33 -20.07 -1.69
C GLN A 34 4.94 -19.51 -3.06
N LEU A 35 3.98 -18.57 -3.12
CA LEU A 35 3.62 -17.89 -4.37
C LEU A 35 4.80 -17.12 -4.96
N ASN A 36 5.56 -16.39 -4.14
CA ASN A 36 6.75 -15.69 -4.60
C ASN A 36 7.84 -16.65 -5.13
N GLU A 37 7.98 -17.81 -4.53
CA GLU A 37 8.90 -18.86 -4.97
C GLU A 37 8.45 -19.47 -6.32
N LEU A 38 7.15 -19.74 -6.47
CA LEU A 38 6.56 -20.28 -7.70
C LEU A 38 6.62 -19.30 -8.86
N MET A 39 6.41 -18.01 -8.63
CA MET A 39 6.55 -16.96 -9.64
C MET A 39 7.98 -16.80 -10.15
N GLY A 40 8.98 -17.22 -9.37
CA GLY A 40 10.41 -17.22 -9.76
C GLY A 40 11.06 -15.84 -9.83
N SER A 41 10.29 -14.76 -9.78
CA SER A 41 10.79 -13.38 -9.79
C SER A 41 9.87 -12.45 -9.01
N ARG A 42 10.44 -11.33 -8.53
CA ARG A 42 9.71 -10.18 -7.97
C ARG A 42 9.87 -8.94 -8.85
N VAL A 43 10.54 -9.07 -9.97
CA VAL A 43 10.76 -7.97 -10.91
C VAL A 43 9.55 -7.91 -11.85
N THR A 44 8.89 -6.76 -11.91
CA THR A 44 7.64 -6.59 -12.68
C THR A 44 7.80 -6.95 -14.15
N SER A 45 8.95 -6.65 -14.77
CA SER A 45 9.24 -6.99 -16.17
C SER A 45 9.31 -8.50 -16.46
N ASP A 46 9.51 -9.32 -15.43
CA ASP A 46 9.54 -10.77 -15.57
C ASP A 46 8.14 -11.39 -15.42
N LEU A 47 7.24 -10.64 -14.80
CA LEU A 47 5.87 -11.07 -14.49
C LEU A 47 4.85 -10.59 -15.52
N LEU A 48 5.20 -9.58 -16.33
CA LEU A 48 4.33 -8.97 -17.33
C LEU A 48 4.91 -9.13 -18.73
N THR A 49 4.04 -9.14 -19.73
CA THR A 49 4.42 -9.02 -21.13
C THR A 49 4.88 -7.60 -21.47
N ALA A 50 5.46 -7.41 -22.65
CA ALA A 50 5.75 -6.06 -23.16
C ALA A 50 4.49 -5.18 -23.22
N LYS A 51 3.33 -5.75 -23.58
CA LYS A 51 2.05 -5.05 -23.58
C LYS A 51 1.62 -4.68 -22.16
N GLY A 52 1.80 -5.58 -21.19
CA GLY A 52 1.51 -5.32 -19.77
C GLY A 52 2.39 -4.23 -19.15
N MET A 53 3.60 -4.04 -19.68
CA MET A 53 4.52 -2.98 -19.28
C MET A 53 4.26 -1.65 -20.00
N ASP A 54 3.55 -1.67 -21.13
CA ASP A 54 3.24 -0.47 -21.92
C ASP A 54 2.05 0.28 -21.34
N ARG A 55 2.34 1.35 -20.59
CA ARG A 55 1.35 2.24 -19.98
C ARG A 55 0.49 3.00 -21.00
N THR A 56 0.86 2.99 -22.26
CA THR A 56 0.10 3.66 -23.33
C THR A 56 -0.88 2.72 -24.00
N SER A 57 -0.77 1.41 -23.80
CA SER A 57 -1.74 0.44 -24.29
C SER A 57 -3.10 0.70 -23.67
N LYS A 58 -4.18 0.48 -24.45
CA LYS A 58 -5.56 0.79 -24.01
C LYS A 58 -5.90 0.08 -22.69
N GLU A 59 -5.59 -1.20 -22.59
CA GLU A 59 -5.92 -2.06 -21.45
C GLU A 59 -5.19 -1.59 -20.19
N VAL A 60 -3.89 -1.34 -20.29
CA VAL A 60 -3.07 -0.86 -19.17
C VAL A 60 -3.48 0.56 -18.78
N SER A 61 -3.77 1.44 -19.74
CA SER A 61 -4.29 2.79 -19.48
C SER A 61 -5.61 2.75 -18.69
N GLU A 62 -6.55 1.88 -19.03
CA GLU A 62 -7.82 1.71 -18.30
C GLU A 62 -7.57 1.18 -16.88
N LEU A 63 -6.64 0.24 -16.70
CA LEU A 63 -6.24 -0.24 -15.38
C LEU A 63 -5.66 0.89 -14.52
N TYR A 64 -4.75 1.70 -15.07
CA TYR A 64 -4.18 2.85 -14.38
C TYR A 64 -5.23 3.91 -13.99
N LYS A 65 -6.19 4.19 -14.87
CA LYS A 65 -7.33 5.06 -14.55
C LYS A 65 -8.14 4.52 -13.37
N ALA A 66 -8.45 3.23 -13.38
CA ALA A 66 -9.19 2.58 -12.30
C ALA A 66 -8.41 2.62 -10.97
N MET A 67 -7.11 2.39 -11.00
CA MET A 67 -6.24 2.50 -9.83
C MET A 67 -6.17 3.94 -9.32
N THR A 68 -6.02 4.92 -10.21
CA THR A 68 -6.01 6.35 -9.87
C THR A 68 -7.33 6.76 -9.23
N ASN A 69 -8.45 6.35 -9.81
CA ASN A 69 -9.79 6.63 -9.28
C ASN A 69 -10.06 5.94 -7.93
N ASN A 70 -9.33 4.88 -7.61
CA ASN A 70 -9.43 4.21 -6.31
C ASN A 70 -8.43 4.74 -5.27
N SER A 71 -7.53 5.64 -5.66
CA SER A 71 -6.55 6.23 -4.74
C SER A 71 -7.16 7.38 -3.96
N ILE A 72 -7.09 7.33 -2.64
CA ILE A 72 -7.53 8.43 -1.76
C ILE A 72 -6.78 9.74 -2.04
N LEU A 73 -5.58 9.66 -2.60
CA LEU A 73 -4.78 10.83 -2.95
C LEU A 73 -5.25 11.53 -4.24
N SER A 74 -6.13 10.90 -5.02
CA SER A 74 -6.68 11.48 -6.26
C SER A 74 -7.85 12.42 -6.00
N TYR A 75 -8.44 12.38 -4.82
CA TYR A 75 -9.57 13.22 -4.45
C TYR A 75 -9.10 14.51 -3.75
N SER A 76 -9.99 15.51 -3.74
CA SER A 76 -9.78 16.75 -2.98
C SER A 76 -9.99 16.59 -1.47
N TRP A 77 -10.43 15.41 -1.04
CA TRP A 77 -10.65 15.10 0.38
C TRP A 77 -9.37 15.27 1.20
N VAL A 78 -9.56 15.84 2.39
CA VAL A 78 -8.52 16.01 3.41
C VAL A 78 -9.06 15.46 4.72
N PRO A 79 -8.27 14.74 5.52
CA PRO A 79 -8.71 14.30 6.84
C PRO A 79 -9.08 15.49 7.74
N GLU A 80 -10.27 15.45 8.34
CA GLU A 80 -10.72 16.44 9.34
C GLU A 80 -10.32 16.03 10.77
N ALA A 81 -10.39 14.74 11.05
CA ALA A 81 -9.94 14.18 12.31
C ALA A 81 -8.41 14.16 12.42
N PRO A 82 -7.84 14.21 13.64
CA PRO A 82 -6.42 13.97 13.85
C PRO A 82 -6.01 12.61 13.30
N VAL A 83 -4.92 12.57 12.55
CA VAL A 83 -4.39 11.33 11.95
C VAL A 83 -2.93 11.18 12.33
N PHE A 84 -2.54 9.98 12.71
CA PHE A 84 -1.14 9.61 12.92
C PHE A 84 -0.70 8.61 11.84
N ILE A 85 0.33 8.96 11.09
CA ILE A 85 0.92 8.13 10.04
C ILE A 85 2.37 7.80 10.40
N MET A 86 2.66 6.51 10.54
CA MET A 86 4.02 6.00 10.71
C MET A 86 4.39 5.09 9.55
N HIS A 87 5.59 5.28 8.96
CA HIS A 87 6.08 4.44 7.87
C HIS A 87 7.61 4.36 7.88
N SER A 88 8.13 3.18 7.58
CA SER A 88 9.56 2.97 7.45
C SER A 88 10.06 3.17 6.03
N ILE A 89 11.25 3.77 5.89
CA ILE A 89 11.92 3.93 4.59
C ILE A 89 12.40 2.58 4.05
N ASP A 90 12.71 1.64 4.95
CA ASP A 90 13.15 0.28 4.65
C ASP A 90 12.01 -0.76 4.71
N ASP A 91 10.75 -0.32 4.56
CA ASP A 91 9.58 -1.21 4.45
C ASP A 91 9.63 -1.99 3.13
N GLU A 92 9.79 -3.31 3.25
CA GLU A 92 9.91 -4.22 2.11
C GLU A 92 8.55 -4.66 1.53
N SER A 93 7.46 -4.34 2.21
CA SER A 93 6.10 -4.79 1.85
C SER A 93 5.26 -3.68 1.24
N VAL A 94 5.38 -2.47 1.77
CA VAL A 94 4.62 -1.30 1.30
C VAL A 94 5.60 -0.19 0.93
N PRO A 95 5.55 0.31 -0.32
CA PRO A 95 6.45 1.39 -0.74
C PRO A 95 6.31 2.65 0.12
N TYR A 96 7.42 3.13 0.65
CA TYR A 96 7.51 4.38 1.42
C TYR A 96 6.90 5.59 0.70
N ASP A 97 6.96 5.59 -0.62
CA ASP A 97 6.42 6.64 -1.49
C ASP A 97 4.92 6.92 -1.25
N ASN A 98 4.16 5.92 -0.78
CA ASN A 98 2.76 6.09 -0.42
C ASN A 98 2.59 7.09 0.73
N ALA A 99 3.38 6.97 1.78
CA ALA A 99 3.34 7.86 2.93
C ALA A 99 3.96 9.25 2.59
N ALA A 100 5.01 9.27 1.79
CA ALA A 100 5.63 10.51 1.33
C ALA A 100 4.67 11.35 0.48
N ARG A 101 3.92 10.73 -0.43
CA ARG A 101 2.89 11.39 -1.24
C ARG A 101 1.72 11.89 -0.39
N ALA A 102 1.28 11.11 0.60
CA ALA A 102 0.24 11.54 1.54
C ALA A 102 0.67 12.81 2.29
N LYS A 103 1.92 12.87 2.76
CA LYS A 103 2.49 14.05 3.43
C LYS A 103 2.47 15.30 2.55
N ILE A 104 2.77 15.15 1.26
CA ILE A 104 2.73 16.26 0.31
C ILE A 104 1.29 16.68 0.04
N LYS A 105 0.40 15.71 -0.24
CA LYS A 105 -1.01 15.95 -0.60
C LYS A 105 -1.79 16.63 0.51
N TRP A 106 -1.58 16.20 1.75
CA TRP A 106 -2.30 16.69 2.91
C TRP A 106 -1.48 17.66 3.76
N LYS A 107 -0.60 18.42 3.12
CA LYS A 107 0.16 19.47 3.81
C LYS A 107 -0.78 20.50 4.45
N GLY A 108 -0.64 20.70 5.76
CA GLY A 108 -1.47 21.62 6.53
C GLY A 108 -2.72 20.99 7.16
N ALA A 109 -3.00 19.70 6.90
CA ALA A 109 -4.01 18.96 7.65
C ALA A 109 -3.50 18.60 9.06
N ASN A 110 -4.43 18.25 9.95
CA ASN A 110 -4.09 17.79 11.30
C ASN A 110 -3.55 16.34 11.27
N ILE A 111 -2.36 16.19 10.70
CA ILE A 111 -1.71 14.89 10.53
C ILE A 111 -0.30 14.93 11.11
N GLN A 112 -0.04 14.03 12.04
CA GLN A 112 1.29 13.78 12.56
C GLN A 112 1.96 12.67 11.72
N TYR A 113 3.12 12.99 11.14
CA TYR A 113 3.92 12.07 10.33
C TYR A 113 5.17 11.64 11.10
N ASN A 114 5.33 10.33 11.24
CA ASN A 114 6.53 9.70 11.77
C ASN A 114 7.15 8.82 10.67
N LEU A 115 8.02 9.43 9.86
CA LEU A 115 8.62 8.81 8.68
C LEU A 115 10.13 8.70 8.87
N GLY A 116 10.68 7.48 8.80
CA GLY A 116 12.11 7.26 9.07
C GLY A 116 12.53 5.81 8.91
N TYR A 117 13.68 5.46 9.42
CA TYR A 117 14.20 4.09 9.46
C TYR A 117 13.76 3.40 10.75
N TYR A 118 12.76 2.54 10.66
CA TYR A 118 12.17 1.85 11.83
C TYR A 118 12.32 0.34 11.78
N GLY A 119 12.97 -0.21 10.78
CA GLY A 119 13.02 -1.63 10.44
C GLY A 119 11.93 -1.97 9.41
N GLY A 120 11.88 -3.23 8.98
CA GLY A 120 10.91 -3.71 7.99
C GLY A 120 9.46 -3.53 8.43
N HIS A 121 8.54 -3.91 7.54
CA HIS A 121 7.09 -3.72 7.70
C HIS A 121 6.57 -4.15 9.08
N GLN A 122 6.86 -5.38 9.50
CA GLN A 122 6.36 -5.93 10.76
C GLN A 122 6.88 -5.18 11.98
N VAL A 123 8.16 -4.80 11.98
CA VAL A 123 8.78 -4.03 13.08
C VAL A 123 8.14 -2.64 13.18
N THR A 124 7.89 -2.01 12.04
CA THR A 124 7.21 -0.72 11.98
C THR A 124 5.79 -0.79 12.54
N CYS A 125 5.03 -1.86 12.24
CA CYS A 125 3.70 -2.08 12.81
C CYS A 125 3.73 -2.19 14.34
N LEU A 126 4.70 -2.92 14.90
CA LEU A 126 4.86 -3.00 16.35
C LEU A 126 5.20 -1.64 16.97
N ARG A 127 6.12 -0.90 16.37
CA ARG A 127 6.50 0.44 16.83
C ARG A 127 5.33 1.41 16.75
N PHE A 128 4.48 1.30 15.72
CA PHE A 128 3.25 2.08 15.59
C PHE A 128 2.32 1.86 16.77
N ILE A 129 2.08 0.60 17.18
CA ILE A 129 1.21 0.27 18.32
C ILE A 129 1.72 0.97 19.59
N PHE A 130 3.02 0.88 19.89
CA PHE A 130 3.61 1.54 21.06
C PHE A 130 3.56 3.08 20.97
N ALA A 131 3.76 3.64 19.77
CA ALA A 131 3.68 5.08 19.57
C ALA A 131 2.25 5.60 19.81
N VAL A 132 1.23 4.92 19.30
CA VAL A 132 -0.18 5.28 19.53
C VAL A 132 -0.55 5.12 21.00
N GLN A 133 -0.13 4.04 21.65
CA GLN A 133 -0.37 3.84 23.08
C GLN A 133 0.22 4.98 23.91
N ASN A 134 1.43 5.43 23.62
CA ASN A 134 2.06 6.55 24.32
C ASN A 134 1.34 7.88 24.07
N LEU A 135 0.81 8.11 22.86
CA LEU A 135 0.01 9.30 22.54
C LEU A 135 -1.25 9.33 23.41
N LEU A 136 -2.00 8.23 23.47
CA LEU A 136 -3.24 8.11 24.25
C LEU A 136 -2.97 8.31 25.75
N ILE A 137 -1.92 7.71 26.31
CA ILE A 137 -1.56 7.87 27.73
C ILE A 137 -1.18 9.32 28.05
N ASN A 138 -0.53 10.01 27.13
CA ASN A 138 -0.16 11.42 27.36
C ASN A 138 -1.36 12.35 27.26
N GLU A 139 -2.32 12.10 26.36
CA GLU A 139 -3.57 12.84 26.29
C GLU A 139 -4.40 12.68 27.57
N GLU A 140 -4.53 11.46 28.11
CA GLU A 140 -5.20 11.20 29.38
C GLU A 140 -4.57 12.00 30.54
N LYS A 141 -3.24 12.02 30.64
CA LYS A 141 -2.54 12.78 31.69
C LYS A 141 -2.70 14.29 31.55
N GLU A 142 -2.77 14.81 30.32
CA GLU A 142 -3.03 16.23 30.08
C GLU A 142 -4.47 16.61 30.44
N GLU A 143 -5.42 15.71 30.26
CA GLU A 143 -6.82 15.94 30.70
C GLU A 143 -6.97 15.87 32.22
N GLU A 144 -6.36 14.87 32.87
CA GLU A 144 -6.35 14.75 34.34
C GLU A 144 -5.71 15.99 34.99
N GLY A 145 -4.59 16.49 34.47
CA GLY A 145 -3.94 17.71 34.98
C GLY A 145 -4.74 19.01 34.80
N LYS A 146 -5.79 19.02 33.97
CA LYS A 146 -6.70 20.19 33.83
C LYS A 146 -7.76 20.30 34.94
N TYR A 147 -7.98 19.25 35.70
CA TYR A 147 -9.01 19.17 36.74
C TYR A 147 -8.44 19.13 38.15
N ASP A 148 -7.12 19.16 38.36
CA ASP A 148 -6.50 19.36 39.68
C ASP A 148 -6.49 20.86 40.03
N PHE A 149 -7.55 21.27 40.73
CA PHE A 149 -7.67 22.56 41.39
C PHE A 149 -7.48 22.42 42.90
#